data_8d978928638deed8404d2047cb353111
#
_entry.id   8d978928638deed8404d2047cb353111
#
_cell.length_a   1.000
_cell.length_b   1.000
_cell.length_c   1.000
_cell.angle_alpha   90.00
_cell.angle_beta   90.00
_cell.angle_gamma   90.00
#
_symmetry.space_group_name_H-M   'P 1'
#
loop_
_entity.id
_entity.type
_entity.pdbx_description
1 polymer ?
#
loop_
_entity_poly.entity_id
_entity_poly.type
_entity_poly.pdbx_seq_one_letter_code
_entity_poly.pdbx_strand_id
1 'polypeptide(L)'
;HVNGVDFAISLEEAKNILEEQKEEYIIPLKITIPEITLNDLGKEAFPQILGTFSTTYNTSNQNRITNLKLASEKIDGTIILPGETFSYNKVVGERTIAKGYKEAAVYAGGKVVDGIGGGICQLSSTLYNSVLYANLEITSRSNHRFLTSYVTAGRDATVSWGTIDFCFKNTRSYPIKITSEVKNGVVTTSIYGIKEEKEYEVVIESKVTEVIPYSTKYVKDSTLKEDEEEIVQYGANGAKSETYKIVKYNGIVVSREQISSDIYSPLERIVKRGTKKAQEVIVMDSSSEEKINPDLLEQIKELN
;
A
#
# COMPACT_ATOMS: atom_id res chain seq x y z
N HIS A 1 -13.64 -25.17 -4.44
CA HIS A 1 -13.66 -26.60 -4.07
C HIS A 1 -12.34 -26.94 -3.37
N VAL A 2 -12.39 -27.93 -2.50
CA VAL A 2 -11.19 -28.51 -1.88
C VAL A 2 -11.15 -29.98 -2.31
N ASN A 3 -9.99 -30.45 -2.76
CA ASN A 3 -9.82 -31.88 -3.02
C ASN A 3 -9.98 -32.66 -1.74
N GLY A 4 -10.76 -33.73 -1.77
CA GLY A 4 -10.82 -34.69 -0.67
C GLY A 4 -9.45 -35.37 -0.54
N VAL A 5 -8.95 -35.49 0.68
CA VAL A 5 -7.73 -36.23 1.00
C VAL A 5 -8.12 -37.34 1.97
N ASP A 6 -7.83 -38.56 1.61
CA ASP A 6 -8.04 -39.75 2.42
C ASP A 6 -6.79 -40.65 2.36
N PHE A 7 -6.66 -41.58 3.26
CA PHE A 7 -5.60 -42.58 3.16
C PHE A 7 -5.89 -43.54 1.99
N ALA A 8 -4.87 -43.82 1.19
CA ALA A 8 -4.99 -44.81 0.10
C ALA A 8 -4.85 -46.25 0.59
N ILE A 9 -4.69 -46.45 1.90
CA ILE A 9 -4.52 -47.77 2.55
C ILE A 9 -5.52 -47.92 3.68
N SER A 10 -5.86 -49.17 3.99
CA SER A 10 -6.72 -49.51 5.15
C SER A 10 -6.00 -49.26 6.47
N LEU A 11 -6.77 -49.17 7.56
CA LEU A 11 -6.23 -49.06 8.92
C LEU A 11 -5.32 -50.25 9.30
N GLU A 12 -5.60 -51.44 8.78
CA GLU A 12 -4.83 -52.67 9.03
C GLU A 12 -3.47 -52.60 8.29
N GLU A 13 -3.48 -52.16 7.05
CA GLU A 13 -2.22 -51.94 6.29
C GLU A 13 -1.36 -50.85 6.91
N ALA A 14 -1.98 -49.75 7.38
CA ALA A 14 -1.25 -48.69 8.09
C ALA A 14 -0.63 -49.20 9.39
N LYS A 15 -1.30 -50.04 10.16
CA LYS A 15 -0.75 -50.68 11.37
C LYS A 15 0.45 -51.55 11.04
N ASN A 16 0.36 -52.41 9.99
CA ASN A 16 1.43 -53.25 9.55
C ASN A 16 2.68 -52.47 9.12
N ILE A 17 2.49 -51.33 8.43
CA ILE A 17 3.58 -50.43 8.04
C ILE A 17 4.26 -49.84 9.27
N LEU A 18 3.50 -49.45 10.33
CA LEU A 18 4.04 -48.85 11.53
C LEU A 18 4.72 -49.88 12.47
N GLU A 19 4.40 -51.19 12.36
CA GLU A 19 5.08 -52.26 13.10
C GLU A 19 6.49 -52.55 12.57
N GLU A 20 6.82 -52.14 11.31
CA GLU A 20 8.15 -52.27 10.70
C GLU A 20 9.10 -51.17 11.20
N GLN A 21 9.52 -51.07 12.37
CA GLN A 21 10.41 -50.03 12.92
C GLN A 21 11.36 -49.37 11.88
N LYS A 22 10.89 -48.29 11.24
CA LYS A 22 11.62 -47.50 10.25
C LYS A 22 11.84 -46.11 10.77
N GLU A 23 12.90 -45.42 10.33
CA GLU A 23 13.13 -43.99 10.65
C GLU A 23 12.15 -43.07 9.94
N GLU A 24 11.57 -43.50 8.82
CA GLU A 24 10.62 -42.73 8.02
C GLU A 24 9.54 -43.63 7.43
N TYR A 25 8.27 -43.17 7.46
CA TYR A 25 7.13 -43.90 6.91
C TYR A 25 6.47 -43.06 5.81
N ILE A 26 6.27 -43.67 4.63
CA ILE A 26 5.50 -43.06 3.55
C ILE A 26 4.09 -43.65 3.57
N ILE A 27 3.12 -42.83 3.95
CA ILE A 27 1.69 -43.20 3.93
C ILE A 27 1.07 -42.65 2.65
N PRO A 28 0.62 -43.53 1.71
CA PRO A 28 0.04 -43.06 0.47
C PRO A 28 -1.33 -42.42 0.72
N LEU A 29 -1.55 -41.27 0.06
CA LEU A 29 -2.80 -40.51 0.14
C LEU A 29 -3.60 -40.69 -1.15
N LYS A 30 -4.91 -40.82 -1.02
CA LYS A 30 -5.89 -40.79 -2.11
C LYS A 30 -6.45 -39.38 -2.22
N ILE A 31 -6.23 -38.74 -3.34
CA ILE A 31 -6.78 -37.41 -3.63
C ILE A 31 -8.04 -37.63 -4.49
N THR A 32 -9.16 -37.16 -3.99
CA THR A 32 -10.43 -37.15 -4.73
C THR A 32 -10.71 -35.74 -5.20
N ILE A 33 -10.70 -35.54 -6.53
CA ILE A 33 -11.08 -34.29 -7.16
C ILE A 33 -12.60 -34.30 -7.34
N PRO A 34 -13.35 -33.28 -6.91
CA PRO A 34 -14.78 -33.18 -7.17
C PRO A 34 -15.08 -33.21 -8.67
N GLU A 35 -16.14 -33.89 -9.08
CA GLU A 35 -16.59 -33.95 -10.48
C GLU A 35 -16.93 -32.56 -11.03
N ILE A 36 -17.46 -31.67 -10.17
CA ILE A 36 -17.77 -30.29 -10.51
C ILE A 36 -16.98 -29.38 -9.57
N THR A 37 -16.13 -28.53 -10.15
CA THR A 37 -15.35 -27.54 -9.42
C THR A 37 -16.00 -26.16 -9.52
N LEU A 38 -15.63 -25.23 -8.62
CA LEU A 38 -16.08 -23.83 -8.74
C LEU A 38 -15.64 -23.18 -10.06
N ASN A 39 -14.54 -23.65 -10.66
CA ASN A 39 -14.11 -23.21 -11.99
C ASN A 39 -15.02 -23.72 -13.11
N ASP A 40 -15.59 -24.92 -12.96
CA ASP A 40 -16.51 -25.50 -13.92
C ASP A 40 -17.86 -24.79 -13.92
N LEU A 41 -18.29 -24.26 -12.76
CA LEU A 41 -19.47 -23.41 -12.65
C LEU A 41 -19.26 -22.00 -13.29
N GLY A 42 -18.00 -21.61 -13.51
CA GLY A 42 -17.67 -20.38 -14.24
C GLY A 42 -18.34 -19.12 -13.71
N LYS A 43 -18.98 -18.36 -14.62
CA LYS A 43 -19.71 -17.12 -14.26
C LYS A 43 -21.00 -17.40 -13.48
N GLU A 44 -21.59 -18.58 -13.57
CA GLU A 44 -22.82 -18.95 -12.87
C GLU A 44 -22.63 -19.04 -11.37
N ALA A 45 -21.42 -19.36 -10.90
CA ALA A 45 -21.11 -19.39 -9.47
C ALA A 45 -21.00 -17.99 -8.84
N PHE A 46 -20.73 -16.95 -9.65
CA PHE A 46 -20.50 -15.58 -9.20
C PHE A 46 -21.17 -14.58 -10.15
N PRO A 47 -22.52 -14.60 -10.28
CA PRO A 47 -23.23 -13.92 -11.37
C PRO A 47 -23.30 -12.39 -11.17
N GLN A 48 -23.09 -11.88 -9.96
CA GLN A 48 -23.42 -10.51 -9.60
C GLN A 48 -22.27 -9.82 -8.87
N ILE A 49 -22.12 -8.52 -9.15
CA ILE A 49 -21.24 -7.64 -8.37
C ILE A 49 -21.96 -7.29 -7.07
N LEU A 50 -21.32 -7.60 -5.95
CA LEU A 50 -21.80 -7.28 -4.60
C LEU A 50 -21.23 -5.95 -4.12
N GLY A 51 -20.00 -5.61 -4.53
CA GLY A 51 -19.34 -4.36 -4.23
C GLY A 51 -18.18 -4.12 -5.18
N THR A 52 -17.96 -2.87 -5.58
CA THR A 52 -16.88 -2.49 -6.49
C THR A 52 -16.36 -1.12 -6.13
N PHE A 53 -15.06 -0.90 -6.35
CA PHE A 53 -14.43 0.40 -6.18
C PHE A 53 -13.22 0.54 -7.10
N SER A 54 -12.90 1.79 -7.44
CA SER A 54 -11.76 2.10 -8.30
C SER A 54 -10.97 3.29 -7.76
N THR A 55 -9.66 3.24 -7.97
CA THR A 55 -8.74 4.37 -7.69
C THR A 55 -7.85 4.63 -8.88
N THR A 56 -7.42 5.89 -9.06
CA THR A 56 -6.54 6.28 -10.15
C THR A 56 -5.08 6.30 -9.72
N TYR A 57 -4.16 6.00 -10.66
CA TYR A 57 -2.72 6.09 -10.44
C TYR A 57 -2.03 6.83 -11.59
N ASN A 58 -0.85 7.40 -11.31
CA ASN A 58 -0.03 8.06 -12.32
C ASN A 58 0.63 7.02 -13.24
N THR A 59 0.36 7.10 -14.53
CA THR A 59 0.88 6.18 -15.56
C THR A 59 2.35 6.39 -15.92
N SER A 60 2.99 7.45 -15.45
CA SER A 60 4.41 7.71 -15.72
C SER A 60 5.35 6.85 -14.88
N ASN A 61 4.91 6.31 -13.73
CA ASN A 61 5.74 5.49 -12.85
C ASN A 61 5.60 4.00 -13.16
N GLN A 62 6.45 3.48 -14.04
CA GLN A 62 6.40 2.09 -14.50
C GLN A 62 6.68 1.08 -13.39
N ASN A 63 7.58 1.39 -12.44
CA ASN A 63 7.87 0.52 -11.30
C ASN A 63 6.64 0.34 -10.41
N ARG A 64 5.94 1.45 -10.11
CA ARG A 64 4.68 1.41 -9.35
C ARG A 64 3.60 0.61 -10.07
N ILE A 65 3.47 0.77 -11.39
CA ILE A 65 2.52 0.01 -12.21
C ILE A 65 2.83 -1.49 -12.17
N THR A 66 4.11 -1.85 -12.27
CA THR A 66 4.56 -3.25 -12.14
C THR A 66 4.14 -3.84 -10.79
N ASN A 67 4.38 -3.12 -9.69
CA ASN A 67 4.00 -3.56 -8.35
C ASN A 67 2.48 -3.74 -8.20
N LEU A 68 1.70 -2.79 -8.72
CA LEU A 68 0.23 -2.86 -8.71
C LEU A 68 -0.28 -4.08 -9.48
N LYS A 69 0.26 -4.33 -10.69
CA LYS A 69 -0.12 -5.48 -11.52
C LYS A 69 0.20 -6.80 -10.84
N LEU A 70 1.43 -6.97 -10.33
CA LEU A 70 1.84 -8.17 -9.63
C LEU A 70 0.96 -8.48 -8.41
N ALA A 71 0.65 -7.47 -7.60
CA ALA A 71 -0.23 -7.65 -6.46
C ALA A 71 -1.69 -7.91 -6.87
N SER A 72 -2.16 -7.25 -7.94
CA SER A 72 -3.49 -7.45 -8.52
C SER A 72 -3.67 -8.89 -9.03
N GLU A 73 -2.72 -9.42 -9.78
CA GLU A 73 -2.72 -10.80 -10.28
C GLU A 73 -2.77 -11.85 -9.16
N LYS A 74 -2.21 -11.52 -7.97
CA LYS A 74 -2.25 -12.44 -6.82
C LYS A 74 -3.61 -12.51 -6.15
N ILE A 75 -4.35 -11.40 -6.10
CA ILE A 75 -5.67 -11.38 -5.47
C ILE A 75 -6.80 -11.69 -6.46
N ASP A 76 -6.56 -11.49 -7.76
CA ASP A 76 -7.56 -11.76 -8.79
C ASP A 76 -7.95 -13.25 -8.82
N GLY A 77 -9.24 -13.54 -8.93
CA GLY A 77 -9.77 -14.90 -8.92
C GLY A 77 -9.83 -15.56 -7.54
N THR A 78 -9.36 -14.92 -6.46
CA THR A 78 -9.45 -15.50 -5.10
C THR A 78 -10.89 -15.74 -4.69
N ILE A 79 -11.17 -16.97 -4.31
CA ILE A 79 -12.49 -17.40 -3.81
C ILE A 79 -12.41 -17.57 -2.30
N ILE A 80 -13.43 -17.06 -1.60
CA ILE A 80 -13.55 -17.09 -0.14
C ILE A 80 -14.88 -17.73 0.21
N LEU A 81 -14.85 -18.88 0.89
CA LEU A 81 -16.06 -19.61 1.30
C LEU A 81 -16.78 -18.89 2.44
N PRO A 82 -18.08 -19.20 2.68
CA PRO A 82 -18.81 -18.70 3.83
C PRO A 82 -18.04 -18.94 5.14
N GLY A 83 -17.88 -17.90 5.94
CA GLY A 83 -17.17 -17.94 7.21
C GLY A 83 -15.66 -17.86 7.13
N GLU A 84 -15.04 -17.98 5.95
CA GLU A 84 -13.59 -17.84 5.77
C GLU A 84 -13.15 -16.39 5.85
N THR A 85 -11.90 -16.21 6.28
CA THR A 85 -11.23 -14.90 6.37
C THR A 85 -10.14 -14.78 5.33
N PHE A 86 -10.21 -13.72 4.52
CA PHE A 86 -9.16 -13.30 3.61
C PHE A 86 -8.08 -12.53 4.37
N SER A 87 -6.82 -12.77 4.05
CA SER A 87 -5.64 -12.01 4.49
C SER A 87 -4.87 -11.52 3.26
N TYR A 88 -4.75 -10.22 3.12
CA TYR A 88 -4.03 -9.62 1.99
C TYR A 88 -2.57 -10.07 1.95
N ASN A 89 -1.89 -10.04 3.09
CA ASN A 89 -0.49 -10.46 3.17
C ASN A 89 -0.33 -11.95 2.85
N LYS A 90 -1.22 -12.82 3.32
CA LYS A 90 -1.16 -14.26 3.03
C LYS A 90 -1.31 -14.56 1.54
N VAL A 91 -2.20 -13.84 0.84
CA VAL A 91 -2.47 -14.06 -0.59
C VAL A 91 -1.39 -13.43 -1.47
N VAL A 92 -1.02 -12.17 -1.23
CA VAL A 92 0.00 -11.47 -2.03
C VAL A 92 1.41 -11.97 -1.72
N GLY A 93 1.67 -12.36 -0.48
CA GLY A 93 2.96 -12.81 0.00
C GLY A 93 3.96 -11.67 0.21
N GLU A 94 5.19 -12.02 0.52
CA GLU A 94 6.30 -11.08 0.68
C GLU A 94 6.66 -10.40 -0.65
N ARG A 95 6.91 -9.09 -0.61
CA ARG A 95 7.26 -8.26 -1.76
C ARG A 95 8.78 -8.16 -1.85
N THR A 96 9.36 -8.93 -2.77
CA THR A 96 10.82 -8.99 -2.96
C THR A 96 11.19 -8.72 -4.42
N ILE A 97 12.44 -8.30 -4.65
CA ILE A 97 12.99 -8.15 -6.00
C ILE A 97 12.94 -9.47 -6.76
N ALA A 98 13.22 -10.60 -6.09
CA ALA A 98 13.19 -11.94 -6.68
C ALA A 98 11.78 -12.33 -7.20
N LYS A 99 10.72 -11.78 -6.60
CA LYS A 99 9.32 -11.93 -7.04
C LYS A 99 8.90 -10.89 -8.08
N GLY A 100 9.82 -10.08 -8.59
CA GLY A 100 9.58 -9.08 -9.63
C GLY A 100 9.15 -7.70 -9.14
N TYR A 101 8.98 -7.49 -7.82
CA TYR A 101 8.65 -6.18 -7.28
C TYR A 101 9.80 -5.20 -7.47
N LYS A 102 9.44 -3.94 -7.71
CA LYS A 102 10.36 -2.83 -8.01
C LYS A 102 10.33 -1.78 -6.90
N GLU A 103 11.41 -1.00 -6.84
CA GLU A 103 11.44 0.19 -5.99
C GLU A 103 10.53 1.29 -6.57
N ALA A 104 9.73 1.86 -5.72
CA ALA A 104 8.88 3.01 -6.00
C ALA A 104 8.60 3.75 -4.69
N ALA A 105 8.07 4.97 -4.77
CA ALA A 105 7.84 5.82 -3.60
C ALA A 105 6.96 5.13 -2.54
N VAL A 106 7.46 5.10 -1.31
CA VAL A 106 6.79 4.64 -0.09
C VAL A 106 6.98 5.67 1.02
N TYR A 107 6.12 5.63 2.03
CA TYR A 107 6.33 6.39 3.26
C TYR A 107 7.12 5.56 4.27
N ALA A 108 8.35 5.98 4.61
CA ALA A 108 9.16 5.36 5.64
C ALA A 108 9.90 6.42 6.48
N GLY A 109 9.96 6.22 7.80
CA GLY A 109 10.66 7.12 8.72
C GLY A 109 10.17 8.58 8.71
N GLY A 110 8.91 8.84 8.33
CA GLY A 110 8.37 10.21 8.22
C GLY A 110 8.76 10.95 6.94
N LYS A 111 9.28 10.24 5.94
CA LYS A 111 9.70 10.76 4.64
C LYS A 111 9.13 9.94 3.50
N VAL A 112 9.11 10.53 2.32
CA VAL A 112 8.91 9.79 1.06
C VAL A 112 10.26 9.27 0.60
N VAL A 113 10.39 7.96 0.49
CA VAL A 113 11.62 7.29 0.03
C VAL A 113 11.28 6.21 -0.98
N ASP A 114 12.24 5.77 -1.77
CA ASP A 114 12.05 4.60 -2.61
C ASP A 114 12.14 3.32 -1.79
N GLY A 115 11.19 2.42 -2.00
CA GLY A 115 11.13 1.13 -1.33
C GLY A 115 10.46 0.07 -2.19
N ILE A 116 10.81 -1.20 -1.97
CA ILE A 116 10.29 -2.32 -2.74
C ILE A 116 8.79 -2.45 -2.51
N GLY A 117 8.02 -2.57 -3.61
CA GLY A 117 6.57 -2.73 -3.54
C GLY A 117 5.79 -1.42 -3.36
N GLY A 118 6.40 -0.26 -3.59
CA GLY A 118 5.68 1.02 -3.58
C GLY A 118 4.46 0.99 -4.49
N GLY A 119 3.29 1.37 -3.95
CA GLY A 119 1.99 1.34 -4.64
C GLY A 119 1.01 0.28 -4.13
N ILE A 120 1.46 -0.80 -3.51
CA ILE A 120 0.62 -1.94 -3.09
C ILE A 120 -0.49 -1.54 -2.12
N CYS A 121 -0.25 -0.59 -1.22
CA CYS A 121 -1.28 -0.08 -0.32
C CYS A 121 -2.44 0.63 -1.06
N GLN A 122 -2.25 1.08 -2.30
CA GLN A 122 -3.35 1.58 -3.10
C GLN A 122 -4.31 0.44 -3.49
N LEU A 123 -3.78 -0.73 -3.85
CA LEU A 123 -4.60 -1.89 -4.17
C LEU A 123 -5.36 -2.39 -2.94
N SER A 124 -4.71 -2.51 -1.76
CA SER A 124 -5.40 -2.92 -0.53
C SER A 124 -6.48 -1.92 -0.10
N SER A 125 -6.25 -0.62 -0.30
CA SER A 125 -7.26 0.42 -0.04
C SER A 125 -8.43 0.34 -1.03
N THR A 126 -8.15 0.04 -2.30
CA THR A 126 -9.21 -0.16 -3.31
C THR A 126 -10.06 -1.38 -2.95
N LEU A 127 -9.42 -2.50 -2.58
CA LEU A 127 -10.11 -3.70 -2.15
C LEU A 127 -10.92 -3.47 -0.87
N TYR A 128 -10.37 -2.75 0.12
CA TYR A 128 -11.09 -2.40 1.34
C TYR A 128 -12.44 -1.72 1.05
N ASN A 129 -12.46 -0.78 0.12
CA ASN A 129 -13.70 -0.10 -0.26
C ASN A 129 -14.68 -1.03 -0.97
N SER A 130 -14.21 -1.91 -1.86
CA SER A 130 -15.07 -2.92 -2.51
C SER A 130 -15.70 -3.86 -1.49
N VAL A 131 -14.94 -4.25 -0.46
CA VAL A 131 -15.39 -5.10 0.65
C VAL A 131 -16.44 -4.38 1.50
N LEU A 132 -16.24 -3.08 1.78
CA LEU A 132 -17.24 -2.27 2.50
C LEU A 132 -18.56 -2.19 1.74
N TYR A 133 -18.51 -1.94 0.41
CA TYR A 133 -19.73 -1.89 -0.43
C TYR A 133 -20.41 -3.26 -0.58
N ALA A 134 -19.65 -4.36 -0.50
CA ALA A 134 -20.20 -5.71 -0.45
C ALA A 134 -20.83 -6.08 0.92
N ASN A 135 -20.81 -5.16 1.87
CA ASN A 135 -21.31 -5.33 3.24
C ASN A 135 -20.65 -6.48 4.00
N LEU A 136 -19.37 -6.75 3.76
CA LEU A 136 -18.61 -7.79 4.44
C LEU A 136 -17.97 -7.26 5.73
N GLU A 137 -17.62 -8.17 6.65
CA GLU A 137 -17.00 -7.85 7.93
C GLU A 137 -15.50 -7.58 7.76
N ILE A 138 -15.05 -6.41 8.18
CA ILE A 138 -13.63 -6.07 8.27
C ILE A 138 -13.08 -6.61 9.60
N THR A 139 -12.14 -7.55 9.54
CA THR A 139 -11.55 -8.17 10.73
C THR A 139 -10.20 -7.54 11.13
N SER A 140 -9.49 -6.91 10.18
CA SER A 140 -8.27 -6.15 10.44
C SER A 140 -8.07 -5.06 9.39
N ARG A 141 -7.85 -3.82 9.85
CA ARG A 141 -7.50 -2.68 9.01
C ARG A 141 -6.72 -1.66 9.81
N SER A 142 -5.71 -1.05 9.21
CA SER A 142 -4.99 0.11 9.73
C SER A 142 -4.97 1.22 8.70
N ASN A 143 -5.14 2.47 9.14
CA ASN A 143 -4.93 3.63 8.27
C ASN A 143 -3.44 3.90 8.03
N HIS A 144 -3.12 4.67 6.99
CA HIS A 144 -1.77 5.15 6.78
C HIS A 144 -1.38 6.21 7.83
N ARG A 145 -0.08 6.36 8.03
CA ARG A 145 0.45 7.43 8.87
C ARG A 145 0.16 8.82 8.30
N PHE A 146 0.18 8.96 6.98
CA PHE A 146 -0.07 10.21 6.27
C PHE A 146 -1.28 10.06 5.34
N LEU A 147 -1.94 11.18 5.01
CA LEU A 147 -3.02 11.18 4.03
C LEU A 147 -2.53 10.64 2.68
N THR A 148 -3.33 9.78 2.08
CA THR A 148 -3.10 9.27 0.73
C THR A 148 -3.86 10.11 -0.29
N SER A 149 -3.37 10.17 -1.52
CA SER A 149 -3.99 10.98 -2.58
C SER A 149 -5.06 10.22 -3.39
N TYR A 150 -5.14 8.89 -3.24
CA TYR A 150 -6.00 8.04 -4.07
C TYR A 150 -7.35 7.68 -3.42
N VAL A 151 -7.52 7.94 -2.12
CA VAL A 151 -8.80 7.82 -1.41
C VAL A 151 -8.96 8.96 -0.40
N THR A 152 -10.18 9.23 0.01
CA THR A 152 -10.48 10.17 1.09
C THR A 152 -10.01 9.62 2.45
N ALA A 153 -9.72 10.50 3.41
CA ALA A 153 -9.36 10.14 4.77
C ALA A 153 -10.41 9.17 5.36
N GLY A 154 -9.95 8.12 6.05
CA GLY A 154 -10.81 7.07 6.61
C GLY A 154 -11.16 5.93 5.67
N ARG A 155 -10.76 6.00 4.40
CA ARG A 155 -11.08 4.99 3.37
C ARG A 155 -9.87 4.24 2.83
N ASP A 156 -8.75 4.37 3.48
CA ASP A 156 -7.51 3.67 3.16
C ASP A 156 -7.31 2.42 4.02
N ALA A 157 -6.50 1.49 3.55
CA ALA A 157 -6.05 0.32 4.28
C ALA A 157 -4.56 0.09 3.97
N THR A 158 -3.70 0.32 4.94
CA THR A 158 -2.26 0.07 4.79
C THR A 158 -1.92 -1.38 5.04
N VAL A 159 -0.90 -1.87 4.33
CA VAL A 159 -0.35 -3.21 4.51
C VAL A 159 1.17 -3.16 4.53
N SER A 160 1.77 -3.98 5.41
CA SER A 160 3.22 -4.20 5.49
C SER A 160 3.48 -5.66 5.81
N TRP A 161 4.37 -6.30 5.04
CA TRP A 161 4.65 -7.71 5.23
C TRP A 161 5.15 -8.01 6.65
N GLY A 162 4.52 -8.99 7.29
CA GLY A 162 4.87 -9.45 8.63
C GLY A 162 4.42 -8.55 9.78
N THR A 163 3.83 -7.35 9.52
CA THR A 163 3.48 -6.41 10.60
C THR A 163 2.08 -5.85 10.53
N ILE A 164 1.60 -5.42 9.37
CA ILE A 164 0.28 -4.80 9.19
C ILE A 164 -0.45 -5.51 8.06
N ASP A 165 -1.66 -5.99 8.33
CA ASP A 165 -2.46 -6.69 7.33
C ASP A 165 -3.84 -6.06 7.16
N PHE A 166 -4.42 -6.31 5.99
CA PHE A 166 -5.82 -6.07 5.71
C PHE A 166 -6.55 -7.40 5.60
N CYS A 167 -7.51 -7.62 6.49
CA CYS A 167 -8.29 -8.84 6.56
C CYS A 167 -9.79 -8.56 6.59
N PHE A 168 -10.57 -9.43 5.97
CA PHE A 168 -12.02 -9.40 6.03
C PHE A 168 -12.59 -10.82 5.99
N LYS A 169 -13.79 -10.99 6.51
CA LYS A 169 -14.49 -12.27 6.56
C LYS A 169 -15.65 -12.30 5.58
N ASN A 170 -15.83 -13.41 4.87
CA ASN A 170 -17.04 -13.65 4.12
C ASN A 170 -18.17 -14.01 5.09
N THR A 171 -19.04 -13.05 5.35
CA THR A 171 -20.22 -13.20 6.24
C THR A 171 -21.48 -13.58 5.49
N ARG A 172 -21.38 -13.82 4.17
CA ARG A 172 -22.51 -14.22 3.33
C ARG A 172 -22.74 -15.74 3.37
N SER A 173 -23.90 -16.16 2.94
CA SER A 173 -24.28 -17.58 2.86
C SER A 173 -23.63 -18.31 1.69
N TYR A 174 -23.08 -17.57 0.72
CA TYR A 174 -22.51 -18.11 -0.52
C TYR A 174 -21.03 -17.72 -0.65
N PRO A 175 -20.25 -18.50 -1.43
CA PRO A 175 -18.89 -18.11 -1.78
C PRO A 175 -18.85 -16.77 -2.51
N ILE A 176 -17.78 -16.01 -2.28
CA ILE A 176 -17.49 -14.78 -3.00
C ILE A 176 -16.17 -14.92 -3.76
N LYS A 177 -16.02 -14.14 -4.85
CA LYS A 177 -14.80 -14.06 -5.64
C LYS A 177 -14.34 -12.63 -5.74
N ILE A 178 -13.03 -12.41 -5.48
CA ILE A 178 -12.36 -11.14 -5.75
C ILE A 178 -12.00 -11.10 -7.24
N THR A 179 -12.27 -9.98 -7.90
CA THR A 179 -11.64 -9.64 -9.18
C THR A 179 -10.84 -8.36 -9.03
N SER A 180 -9.72 -8.26 -9.75
CA SER A 180 -8.81 -7.14 -9.67
C SER A 180 -8.20 -6.83 -11.04
N GLU A 181 -8.28 -5.58 -11.48
CA GLU A 181 -7.72 -5.12 -12.73
C GLU A 181 -6.90 -3.83 -12.54
N VAL A 182 -5.73 -3.78 -13.17
CA VAL A 182 -4.84 -2.60 -13.23
C VAL A 182 -4.64 -2.22 -14.68
N LYS A 183 -5.39 -1.23 -15.16
CA LYS A 183 -5.43 -0.85 -16.57
C LYS A 183 -5.71 0.64 -16.75
N ASN A 184 -5.07 1.27 -17.74
CA ASN A 184 -5.34 2.64 -18.18
C ASN A 184 -5.32 3.69 -17.05
N GLY A 185 -4.41 3.58 -16.08
CA GLY A 185 -4.33 4.52 -14.96
C GLY A 185 -5.35 4.28 -13.84
N VAL A 186 -6.08 3.16 -13.89
CA VAL A 186 -7.12 2.81 -12.92
C VAL A 186 -6.84 1.44 -12.32
N VAL A 187 -6.98 1.35 -11.00
CA VAL A 187 -7.06 0.09 -10.25
C VAL A 187 -8.52 -0.12 -9.90
N THR A 188 -9.09 -1.24 -10.32
CA THR A 188 -10.46 -1.63 -9.98
C THR A 188 -10.45 -2.95 -9.26
N THR A 189 -11.17 -3.04 -8.14
CA THR A 189 -11.46 -4.32 -7.48
C THR A 189 -12.96 -4.50 -7.37
N SER A 190 -13.42 -5.75 -7.45
CA SER A 190 -14.84 -6.07 -7.27
C SER A 190 -14.99 -7.37 -6.51
N ILE A 191 -16.04 -7.44 -5.72
CA ILE A 191 -16.48 -8.65 -5.03
C ILE A 191 -17.67 -9.18 -5.81
N TYR A 192 -17.53 -10.38 -6.34
CA TYR A 192 -18.59 -11.11 -7.05
C TYR A 192 -19.17 -12.21 -6.17
N GLY A 193 -20.42 -12.51 -6.37
CA GLY A 193 -21.10 -13.59 -5.65
C GLY A 193 -22.57 -13.72 -6.04
N ILE A 194 -23.33 -14.40 -5.20
CA ILE A 194 -24.77 -14.53 -5.31
C ILE A 194 -25.43 -13.54 -4.35
N LYS A 195 -26.38 -12.73 -4.84
CA LYS A 195 -27.23 -11.91 -3.98
C LYS A 195 -28.15 -12.78 -3.15
N GLU A 196 -28.29 -12.42 -1.89
CA GLU A 196 -29.20 -13.06 -0.98
C GLU A 196 -30.64 -12.55 -1.18
N GLU A 197 -31.61 -13.22 -0.64
CA GLU A 197 -33.00 -12.79 -0.71
C GLU A 197 -33.20 -11.37 -0.14
N LYS A 198 -32.41 -11.04 0.91
CA LYS A 198 -32.39 -9.74 1.54
C LYS A 198 -31.06 -9.05 1.28
N GLU A 199 -31.02 -8.20 0.27
CA GLU A 199 -29.82 -7.41 -0.07
C GLU A 199 -29.89 -5.99 0.50
N TYR A 200 -28.73 -5.51 0.93
CA TYR A 200 -28.58 -4.19 1.52
C TYR A 200 -27.76 -3.27 0.61
N GLU A 201 -28.17 -2.03 0.51
CA GLU A 201 -27.36 -0.94 -0.05
C GLU A 201 -26.45 -0.41 1.06
N VAL A 202 -25.16 -0.23 0.75
CA VAL A 202 -24.18 0.34 1.67
C VAL A 202 -23.74 1.70 1.17
N VAL A 203 -23.82 2.70 2.04
CA VAL A 203 -23.27 4.04 1.83
C VAL A 203 -22.15 4.26 2.84
N ILE A 204 -21.00 4.73 2.36
CA ILE A 204 -19.87 5.08 3.21
C ILE A 204 -19.72 6.60 3.25
N GLU A 205 -19.89 7.17 4.43
CA GLU A 205 -19.67 8.58 4.70
C GLU A 205 -18.37 8.75 5.46
N SER A 206 -17.45 9.54 4.90
CA SER A 206 -16.18 9.86 5.52
C SER A 206 -16.02 11.38 5.59
N LYS A 207 -15.67 11.92 6.73
CA LYS A 207 -15.46 13.36 6.94
C LYS A 207 -14.15 13.62 7.67
N VAL A 208 -13.45 14.66 7.26
CA VAL A 208 -12.36 15.24 8.05
C VAL A 208 -12.98 16.08 9.16
N THR A 209 -12.62 15.77 10.40
CA THR A 209 -13.12 16.47 11.60
C THR A 209 -12.14 17.54 12.08
N GLU A 210 -10.83 17.40 11.76
CA GLU A 210 -9.79 18.35 12.11
C GLU A 210 -8.68 18.28 11.06
N VAL A 211 -8.13 19.44 10.69
CA VAL A 211 -6.91 19.53 9.87
C VAL A 211 -5.74 19.83 10.81
N ILE A 212 -4.68 19.05 10.73
CA ILE A 212 -3.46 19.22 11.53
C ILE A 212 -2.40 19.87 10.64
N PRO A 213 -2.03 21.14 10.87
CA PRO A 213 -1.06 21.84 10.03
C PRO A 213 0.33 21.19 10.09
N TYR A 214 1.04 21.21 8.97
CA TYR A 214 2.45 20.80 8.94
C TYR A 214 3.37 21.89 9.46
N SER A 215 4.54 21.49 10.01
CA SER A 215 5.64 22.37 10.38
C SER A 215 6.66 22.49 9.25
N THR A 216 7.48 23.55 9.30
CA THR A 216 8.64 23.69 8.41
C THR A 216 9.93 23.56 9.22
N LYS A 217 10.79 22.65 8.79
CA LYS A 217 12.14 22.45 9.34
C LYS A 217 13.18 23.04 8.40
N TYR A 218 14.03 23.89 8.92
CA TYR A 218 15.18 24.43 8.19
C TYR A 218 16.44 23.63 8.53
N VAL A 219 17.18 23.23 7.49
CA VAL A 219 18.44 22.52 7.62
C VAL A 219 19.53 23.37 6.95
N LYS A 220 20.62 23.66 7.68
CA LYS A 220 21.75 24.42 7.12
C LYS A 220 22.45 23.61 6.03
N ASP A 221 22.79 24.27 4.92
CA ASP A 221 23.54 23.69 3.81
C ASP A 221 24.69 24.65 3.40
N SER A 222 25.92 24.19 3.56
CA SER A 222 27.13 24.96 3.22
C SER A 222 27.46 24.99 1.72
N THR A 223 26.71 24.24 0.90
CA THR A 223 26.88 24.24 -0.56
C THR A 223 26.05 25.34 -1.24
N LEU A 224 24.94 25.77 -0.56
CA LEU A 224 24.07 26.86 -1.01
C LEU A 224 24.57 28.21 -0.46
N LYS A 225 24.40 29.31 -1.24
CA LYS A 225 24.68 30.66 -0.77
C LYS A 225 23.70 31.07 0.35
N GLU A 226 24.10 32.05 1.18
CA GLU A 226 23.32 32.50 2.35
C GLU A 226 21.90 32.96 2.02
N ASP A 227 21.64 33.43 0.82
CA ASP A 227 20.35 33.89 0.31
C ASP A 227 19.56 32.82 -0.46
N GLU A 228 20.11 31.60 -0.61
CA GLU A 228 19.48 30.51 -1.34
C GLU A 228 18.75 29.55 -0.40
N GLU A 229 17.54 29.15 -0.82
CA GLU A 229 16.76 28.08 -0.17
C GLU A 229 16.39 27.01 -1.19
N GLU A 230 16.45 25.75 -0.77
CA GLU A 230 16.03 24.59 -1.56
C GLU A 230 14.99 23.78 -0.78
N ILE A 231 13.81 23.55 -1.37
CA ILE A 231 12.79 22.68 -0.77
C ILE A 231 13.14 21.23 -1.12
N VAL A 232 13.58 20.46 -0.13
CA VAL A 232 13.90 19.04 -0.30
C VAL A 232 12.72 18.11 0.02
N GLN A 233 11.74 18.61 0.78
CA GLN A 233 10.49 17.91 1.04
C GLN A 233 9.34 18.91 1.15
N TYR A 234 8.30 18.73 0.36
CA TYR A 234 7.07 19.50 0.51
C TYR A 234 6.30 19.04 1.73
N GLY A 235 5.76 19.97 2.50
CA GLY A 235 4.87 19.68 3.62
C GLY A 235 3.47 19.27 3.14
N ALA A 236 2.79 18.46 3.96
CA ALA A 236 1.38 18.17 3.78
C ALA A 236 0.67 18.15 5.13
N ASN A 237 -0.52 18.72 5.20
CA ASN A 237 -1.32 18.71 6.42
C ASN A 237 -1.72 17.28 6.77
N GLY A 238 -1.74 16.98 8.06
CA GLY A 238 -2.40 15.83 8.63
C GLY A 238 -3.89 16.09 8.82
N ALA A 239 -4.61 15.08 9.30
CA ALA A 239 -6.04 15.21 9.60
C ALA A 239 -6.49 14.20 10.66
N LYS A 240 -7.61 14.51 11.31
CA LYS A 240 -8.47 13.51 11.96
C LYS A 240 -9.69 13.28 11.09
N SER A 241 -10.15 12.03 11.00
CA SER A 241 -11.34 11.69 10.24
C SER A 241 -12.21 10.67 10.95
N GLU A 242 -13.48 10.71 10.65
CA GLU A 242 -14.47 9.73 11.07
C GLU A 242 -15.14 9.14 9.83
N THR A 243 -15.33 7.82 9.83
CA THR A 243 -16.01 7.11 8.75
C THR A 243 -17.17 6.30 9.28
N TYR A 244 -18.33 6.45 8.64
CA TYR A 244 -19.56 5.79 8.98
C TYR A 244 -19.99 4.86 7.84
N LYS A 245 -20.41 3.64 8.18
CA LYS A 245 -21.13 2.73 7.29
C LYS A 245 -22.62 2.85 7.57
N ILE A 246 -23.37 3.20 6.54
CA ILE A 246 -24.81 3.31 6.57
C ILE A 246 -25.38 2.18 5.73
N VAL A 247 -26.15 1.33 6.33
CA VAL A 247 -26.81 0.20 5.67
C VAL A 247 -28.27 0.51 5.47
N LYS A 248 -28.74 0.36 4.22
CA LYS A 248 -30.14 0.60 3.87
C LYS A 248 -30.79 -0.68 3.33
N TYR A 249 -32.06 -0.83 3.60
CA TYR A 249 -32.92 -1.85 2.99
C TYR A 249 -34.16 -1.16 2.41
N ASN A 250 -34.38 -1.37 1.12
CA ASN A 250 -35.46 -0.68 0.36
C ASN A 250 -35.46 0.85 0.56
N GLY A 251 -34.25 1.47 0.55
CA GLY A 251 -34.06 2.91 0.74
C GLY A 251 -34.15 3.39 2.19
N ILE A 252 -34.57 2.55 3.14
CA ILE A 252 -34.69 2.89 4.56
C ILE A 252 -33.38 2.55 5.27
N VAL A 253 -32.85 3.49 6.05
CA VAL A 253 -31.66 3.26 6.90
C VAL A 253 -32.02 2.26 8.00
N VAL A 254 -31.33 1.11 8.00
CA VAL A 254 -31.48 0.06 9.03
C VAL A 254 -30.34 0.06 10.04
N SER A 255 -29.17 0.61 9.66
CA SER A 255 -28.02 0.74 10.55
C SER A 255 -27.16 1.92 10.11
N ARG A 256 -26.56 2.62 11.09
CA ARG A 256 -25.50 3.60 10.93
C ARG A 256 -24.45 3.37 11.99
N GLU A 257 -23.26 2.99 11.59
CA GLU A 257 -22.16 2.60 12.46
C GLU A 257 -20.91 3.41 12.14
N GLN A 258 -20.20 3.88 13.15
CA GLN A 258 -18.87 4.44 12.99
C GLN A 258 -17.87 3.29 12.86
N ILE A 259 -17.30 3.12 11.65
CA ILE A 259 -16.37 2.01 11.34
C ILE A 259 -14.91 2.39 11.53
N SER A 260 -14.58 3.69 11.57
CA SER A 260 -13.24 4.16 11.92
C SER A 260 -13.23 5.58 12.49
N SER A 261 -12.20 5.85 13.31
CA SER A 261 -11.78 7.16 13.74
C SER A 261 -10.26 7.18 13.58
N ASP A 262 -9.78 7.88 12.55
CA ASP A 262 -8.39 7.80 12.10
C ASP A 262 -7.65 9.12 12.32
N ILE A 263 -6.35 9.02 12.63
CA ILE A 263 -5.45 10.16 12.75
C ILE A 263 -4.33 10.00 11.71
N TYR A 264 -4.16 11.02 10.89
CA TYR A 264 -3.08 11.14 9.92
C TYR A 264 -2.11 12.21 10.37
N SER A 265 -0.84 11.85 10.53
CA SER A 265 0.21 12.80 10.90
C SER A 265 0.44 13.81 9.78
N PRO A 266 0.79 15.05 10.09
CA PRO A 266 1.30 15.98 9.09
C PRO A 266 2.68 15.53 8.59
N LEU A 267 2.95 15.77 7.31
CA LEU A 267 4.28 15.60 6.72
C LEU A 267 5.03 16.92 6.81
N GLU A 268 6.18 16.93 7.48
CA GLU A 268 6.98 18.13 7.68
C GLU A 268 7.54 18.67 6.36
N ARG A 269 7.50 19.98 6.13
CA ARG A 269 8.24 20.64 5.04
C ARG A 269 9.70 20.77 5.45
N ILE A 270 10.63 20.34 4.60
CA ILE A 270 12.07 20.46 4.85
C ILE A 270 12.67 21.39 3.81
N VAL A 271 13.32 22.45 4.30
CA VAL A 271 13.99 23.49 3.50
C VAL A 271 15.45 23.55 3.89
N LYS A 272 16.33 23.35 2.93
CA LYS A 272 17.74 23.66 3.08
C LYS A 272 17.91 25.16 2.94
N ARG A 273 18.67 25.74 3.87
CA ARG A 273 19.02 27.17 3.87
C ARG A 273 20.52 27.32 3.75
N GLY A 274 20.96 28.05 2.75
CA GLY A 274 22.38 28.27 2.45
C GLY A 274 23.12 28.96 3.58
N THR A 275 24.40 28.61 3.73
CA THR A 275 25.32 29.22 4.68
C THR A 275 26.67 29.62 4.04
N LYS A 276 26.82 29.42 2.71
CA LYS A 276 28.01 29.76 1.99
C LYS A 276 28.04 31.30 1.76
N LYS A 277 28.93 31.99 2.49
CA LYS A 277 29.13 33.42 2.30
C LYS A 277 29.60 33.72 0.89
N ALA A 278 29.11 34.82 0.32
CA ALA A 278 29.69 35.36 -0.90
C ALA A 278 31.22 35.61 -0.69
N GLN A 279 32.04 35.14 -1.61
CA GLN A 279 33.42 35.58 -1.60
C GLN A 279 33.41 37.08 -1.86
N GLU A 280 33.94 37.88 -0.91
CA GLU A 280 34.24 39.29 -1.17
C GLU A 280 35.23 39.33 -2.31
N VAL A 281 34.77 39.80 -3.44
CA VAL A 281 35.68 40.17 -4.54
C VAL A 281 36.39 41.45 -4.06
N ILE A 282 37.58 41.30 -3.52
CA ILE A 282 38.48 42.47 -3.30
C ILE A 282 38.74 43.02 -4.67
N VAL A 283 37.98 44.03 -5.09
CA VAL A 283 38.31 44.86 -6.23
C VAL A 283 39.49 45.69 -5.77
N MET A 284 40.69 45.28 -6.12
CA MET A 284 41.85 46.18 -5.99
C MET A 284 41.56 47.37 -6.89
N ASP A 285 41.29 48.51 -6.26
CA ASP A 285 41.15 49.78 -6.93
C ASP A 285 42.57 50.14 -7.57
N SER A 286 42.64 50.08 -8.88
CA SER A 286 43.85 50.35 -9.64
C SER A 286 44.23 51.85 -9.67
N SER A 287 43.59 52.67 -8.80
CA SER A 287 43.85 54.13 -8.76
C SER A 287 44.85 54.59 -7.69
N SER A 288 45.45 53.70 -6.89
CA SER A 288 46.57 54.03 -6.01
C SER A 288 47.91 53.73 -6.74
N GLU A 289 48.47 54.73 -7.40
CA GLU A 289 49.90 54.75 -7.76
C GLU A 289 50.72 54.78 -6.45
N GLU A 290 50.88 53.64 -5.80
CA GLU A 290 51.99 53.52 -4.83
C GLU A 290 53.28 53.36 -5.59
N LYS A 291 54.14 54.42 -5.45
CA LYS A 291 55.52 54.43 -5.94
C LYS A 291 56.19 53.16 -5.41
N ILE A 292 56.51 52.26 -6.32
CA ILE A 292 57.33 51.07 -6.05
C ILE A 292 58.63 51.56 -5.53
N ASN A 293 59.01 51.25 -4.31
CA ASN A 293 60.30 51.59 -3.70
C ASN A 293 61.41 50.95 -4.57
N PRO A 294 62.33 51.74 -5.11
CA PRO A 294 63.40 51.27 -6.00
C PRO A 294 64.29 50.18 -5.39
N ASP A 295 64.44 50.17 -4.05
CA ASP A 295 65.23 49.18 -3.32
C ASP A 295 64.61 47.73 -3.32
N LEU A 296 63.33 47.60 -3.57
CA LEU A 296 62.66 46.29 -3.67
C LEU A 296 62.88 45.63 -5.04
N LEU A 297 63.12 46.41 -6.09
CA LEU A 297 63.44 45.96 -7.44
C LEU A 297 64.82 45.37 -7.56
N GLU A 298 65.78 45.84 -6.73
CA GLU A 298 67.13 45.28 -6.69
C GLU A 298 67.20 43.93 -6.00
N GLN A 299 66.41 43.74 -4.91
CA GLN A 299 66.36 42.46 -4.21
C GLN A 299 65.70 41.31 -5.01
N ILE A 300 64.84 41.65 -5.98
CA ILE A 300 64.23 40.63 -6.87
C ILE A 300 65.19 40.19 -7.97
N LYS A 301 66.16 41.02 -8.32
CA LYS A 301 67.18 40.66 -9.32
C LYS A 301 68.31 39.76 -8.82
N GLU A 302 68.45 39.63 -7.50
CA GLU A 302 69.45 38.72 -6.90
C GLU A 302 68.92 37.32 -6.61
N LEU A 303 67.63 37.07 -6.90
CA LEU A 303 66.93 35.78 -6.65
C LEU A 303 66.62 34.99 -7.93
N ASN A 304 67.16 35.37 -9.11
CA ASN A 304 67.10 34.61 -10.34
C ASN A 304 68.44 34.11 -10.80
#